data_25e4ef5fdfc71d6d295b32c4b6cf598f
#
_entry.id   25e4ef5fdfc71d6d295b32c4b6cf598f
#
_cell.length_a   1.000
_cell.length_b   1.000
_cell.length_c   1.000
_cell.angle_alpha   90.00
_cell.angle_beta   90.00
_cell.angle_gamma   90.00
#
_symmetry.space_group_name_H-M   'P 1'
#
loop_
_entity.id
_entity.type
_entity.pdbx_description
1 polymer ?
#
loop_
_entity_poly.entity_id
_entity_poly.type
_entity_poly.pdbx_seq_one_letter_code
_entity_poly.pdbx_strand_id
1 'polypeptide(L)'
;MILVTGRRKIGTICGHNVYAVVKREMITISNFSVRPNLNVSKSENRYKKLLCSVNLTKDFFFSYSYQAMLSLQKNVTDNQSVEARYENMFVWNEFLTREVRNSLKNTRWTVPLVYGFFKQIKLTLTGRDVKLTLIARRSRHYAGTRYLRRGVNENGRVANDVETEQIVFEDVPKGFPLPISSVVQIRGSIPLFWSQETSRFYIKPDIILSKKDRNYEATRLHFEDVGERYGNPIIILNLIKTREKKPREAILRAEFANAIRVINKSLSEDNRLRFLHWDLNRHSGKATNVLSLLGKVATYAANLTGVFFCEVSPRFLDNGSVRFPNTVGSECPSKEDPEMINTRATFQTGVLRTNCIDCLDRTNVAQYAYGLVELGFQLRALGVLDSESIDLDNPLAEDLMGIYETMGDTLALQYGGSPAHNKIFCDRRGQWKAATQSQEFLRTLQRYYNNAYMDAEKQDAINLFLGHFQPQDGKPALWELNSDDNDRSFLKRSLSDGNLCESVPHSLMSEADSSVPDSVSESTPEISSCETPLSYPRYAPSMSGRQILMDLEEDDTVWDEDACSCSNFVSLEWLSSSGNSYDDNPSDRSLAYLSSDDIANEVKVDTYSLPVSSFRVTNFGVLHAK
;
A
#
# COMPACT_ATOMS: atom_id res chain seq x y z
N MET A 1 3.86 -0.93 29.35
CA MET A 1 4.12 -2.18 28.60
C MET A 1 2.81 -2.79 28.17
N ILE A 2 2.71 -3.27 26.92
CA ILE A 2 1.52 -3.99 26.44
C ILE A 2 1.88 -5.47 26.31
N LEU A 3 1.11 -6.33 26.98
CA LEU A 3 1.25 -7.78 26.91
C LEU A 3 0.11 -8.39 26.10
N VAL A 4 0.44 -9.30 25.18
CA VAL A 4 -0.54 -10.16 24.53
C VAL A 4 -0.74 -11.40 25.41
N THR A 5 -1.90 -11.49 26.07
CA THR A 5 -2.24 -12.57 27.01
C THR A 5 -3.15 -13.64 26.41
N GLY A 6 -3.68 -13.41 25.20
CA GLY A 6 -4.49 -14.39 24.48
C GLY A 6 -4.28 -14.33 22.97
N ARG A 7 -4.20 -15.51 22.35
CA ARG A 7 -4.06 -15.68 20.90
C ARG A 7 -5.03 -16.73 20.38
N ARG A 8 -5.40 -16.61 19.10
CA ARG A 8 -6.19 -17.62 18.38
C ARG A 8 -5.52 -17.94 17.05
N LYS A 9 -5.36 -19.21 16.73
CA LYS A 9 -4.89 -19.65 15.42
C LYS A 9 -5.92 -19.24 14.36
N ILE A 10 -5.48 -18.59 13.28
CA ILE A 10 -6.30 -18.12 12.15
C ILE A 10 -5.95 -18.79 10.84
N GLY A 11 -4.83 -19.50 10.77
CA GLY A 11 -4.41 -20.27 9.61
C GLY A 11 -3.02 -20.86 9.76
N THR A 12 -2.54 -21.47 8.68
CA THR A 12 -1.20 -22.02 8.54
C THR A 12 -0.58 -21.63 7.22
N ILE A 13 0.70 -21.32 7.18
CA ILE A 13 1.46 -21.12 5.94
C ILE A 13 2.61 -22.11 5.96
N CYS A 14 2.63 -23.03 5.00
CA CYS A 14 3.67 -24.07 4.90
C CYS A 14 3.97 -24.78 6.25
N GLY A 15 2.89 -25.11 6.97
CA GLY A 15 2.97 -25.76 8.29
C GLY A 15 3.09 -24.83 9.50
N HIS A 16 3.52 -23.58 9.30
CA HIS A 16 3.66 -22.59 10.38
C HIS A 16 2.32 -21.98 10.77
N ASN A 17 2.05 -21.91 12.07
CA ASN A 17 0.81 -21.34 12.56
C ASN A 17 0.83 -19.80 12.56
N VAL A 18 -0.23 -19.20 12.05
CA VAL A 18 -0.49 -17.76 12.14
C VAL A 18 -1.59 -17.51 13.16
N TYR A 19 -1.40 -16.50 13.99
CA TYR A 19 -2.26 -16.17 15.11
C TYR A 19 -2.78 -14.74 15.03
N ALA A 20 -4.03 -14.55 15.47
CA ALA A 20 -4.58 -13.23 15.82
C ALA A 20 -4.47 -13.00 17.33
N VAL A 21 -4.34 -11.74 17.73
CA VAL A 21 -4.42 -11.33 19.13
C VAL A 21 -5.88 -11.39 19.59
N VAL A 22 -6.16 -12.04 20.71
CA VAL A 22 -7.51 -12.14 21.30
C VAL A 22 -7.64 -11.31 22.56
N LYS A 23 -6.59 -11.31 23.39
CA LYS A 23 -6.57 -10.58 24.65
C LYS A 23 -5.23 -9.87 24.84
N ARG A 24 -5.30 -8.65 25.34
CA ARG A 24 -4.13 -7.85 25.72
C ARG A 24 -4.33 -7.21 27.09
N GLU A 25 -3.24 -6.95 27.75
CA GLU A 25 -3.23 -6.22 29.02
C GLU A 25 -2.19 -5.09 28.94
N MET A 26 -2.53 -3.93 29.53
CA MET A 26 -1.58 -2.83 29.66
C MET A 26 -1.07 -2.79 31.10
N ILE A 27 0.23 -2.98 31.27
CA ILE A 27 0.89 -2.87 32.55
C ILE A 27 1.59 -1.50 32.59
N THR A 28 1.19 -0.67 33.53
CA THR A 28 1.86 0.59 33.81
C THR A 28 3.05 0.33 34.72
N ILE A 29 4.21 0.83 34.33
CA ILE A 29 5.42 0.80 35.15
C ILE A 29 5.62 2.23 35.66
N SER A 30 5.42 2.44 36.94
CA SER A 30 5.58 3.75 37.56
C SER A 30 7.06 4.09 37.69
N ASN A 31 7.44 5.30 37.35
CA ASN A 31 8.74 5.82 37.69
C ASN A 31 8.68 6.40 39.11
N PHE A 32 9.20 5.67 40.10
CA PHE A 32 9.15 6.05 41.50
C PHE A 32 9.96 7.33 41.82
N SER A 33 10.81 7.77 40.91
CA SER A 33 11.65 8.95 41.07
C SER A 33 10.91 10.27 40.81
N VAL A 34 9.73 10.23 40.18
CA VAL A 34 8.96 11.41 39.82
C VAL A 34 7.77 11.54 40.77
N ARG A 35 7.73 12.61 41.58
CA ARG A 35 6.52 12.95 42.34
C ARG A 35 5.40 13.33 41.36
N PRO A 36 4.24 12.69 41.41
CA PRO A 36 3.16 12.97 40.45
C PRO A 36 2.60 14.39 40.65
N ASN A 37 2.84 15.25 39.68
CA ASN A 37 2.11 16.50 39.55
C ASN A 37 0.72 16.17 38.95
N LEU A 38 -0.33 16.80 39.44
CA LEU A 38 -1.71 16.53 39.05
C LEU A 38 -1.95 16.70 37.54
N ASN A 39 -1.28 17.67 36.93
CA ASN A 39 -1.36 17.94 35.50
C ASN A 39 -0.63 16.86 34.66
N VAL A 40 0.52 16.41 35.08
CA VAL A 40 1.28 15.30 34.47
C VAL A 40 0.43 14.03 34.50
N SER A 41 -0.24 13.74 35.61
CA SER A 41 -1.13 12.57 35.74
C SER A 41 -2.31 12.62 34.77
N LYS A 42 -2.90 13.80 34.50
CA LYS A 42 -4.02 13.94 33.53
C LYS A 42 -3.54 13.69 32.09
N SER A 43 -2.41 14.26 31.70
CA SER A 43 -1.82 14.08 30.38
C SER A 43 -1.41 12.62 30.16
N GLU A 44 -0.77 11.99 31.14
CA GLU A 44 -0.39 10.58 31.10
C GLU A 44 -1.61 9.66 30.91
N ASN A 45 -2.69 9.91 31.63
CA ASN A 45 -3.93 9.15 31.49
C ASN A 45 -4.55 9.32 30.09
N ARG A 46 -4.47 10.52 29.50
CA ARG A 46 -4.92 10.76 28.12
C ARG A 46 -4.07 10.01 27.10
N TYR A 47 -2.74 10.03 27.23
CA TYR A 47 -1.84 9.22 26.38
C TYR A 47 -2.10 7.72 26.52
N LYS A 48 -2.32 7.22 27.74
CA LYS A 48 -2.72 5.82 27.95
C LYS A 48 -4.02 5.48 27.23
N LYS A 49 -5.02 6.36 27.30
CA LYS A 49 -6.28 6.18 26.59
C LYS A 49 -6.08 6.14 25.08
N LEU A 50 -5.30 7.07 24.53
CA LEU A 50 -4.97 7.10 23.10
C LEU A 50 -4.23 5.82 22.67
N LEU A 51 -3.21 5.39 23.40
CA LEU A 51 -2.48 4.17 23.09
C LEU A 51 -3.38 2.93 23.16
N CYS A 52 -4.33 2.90 24.11
CA CYS A 52 -5.32 1.83 24.24
C CYS A 52 -6.38 1.86 23.15
N SER A 53 -6.61 2.97 22.46
CA SER A 53 -7.58 3.06 21.36
C SER A 53 -7.13 2.30 20.12
N VAL A 54 -5.81 2.04 19.94
CA VAL A 54 -5.30 1.10 18.93
C VAL A 54 -5.67 -0.31 19.37
N ASN A 55 -6.67 -0.88 18.74
CA ASN A 55 -7.22 -2.19 19.11
C ASN A 55 -6.40 -3.34 18.50
N LEU A 56 -5.47 -3.91 19.26
CA LEU A 56 -4.64 -5.03 18.81
C LEU A 56 -5.42 -6.33 18.56
N THR A 57 -6.65 -6.45 19.08
CA THR A 57 -7.48 -7.65 18.85
C THR A 57 -8.19 -7.62 17.49
N LYS A 58 -8.03 -6.52 16.74
CA LYS A 58 -8.65 -6.33 15.44
C LYS A 58 -7.59 -6.13 14.37
N ASP A 59 -7.59 -7.01 13.38
CA ASP A 59 -6.79 -6.93 12.17
C ASP A 59 -5.25 -7.01 12.39
N PHE A 60 -4.79 -7.37 13.60
CA PHE A 60 -3.40 -7.68 13.87
C PHE A 60 -3.16 -9.19 13.89
N PHE A 61 -2.09 -9.61 13.23
CA PHE A 61 -1.69 -11.02 13.20
C PHE A 61 -0.17 -11.17 13.31
N PHE A 62 0.27 -12.38 13.68
CA PHE A 62 1.67 -12.70 13.88
C PHE A 62 1.92 -14.21 13.78
N SER A 63 3.17 -14.59 13.66
CA SER A 63 3.62 -15.99 13.79
C SER A 63 4.91 -16.05 14.60
N TYR A 64 5.13 -17.15 15.31
CA TYR A 64 6.38 -17.37 16.05
C TYR A 64 7.50 -17.95 15.18
N SER A 65 7.14 -18.63 14.12
CA SER A 65 8.07 -19.42 13.29
C SER A 65 8.06 -19.03 11.82
N TYR A 66 7.05 -18.25 11.35
CA TYR A 66 6.98 -17.71 10.00
C TYR A 66 7.11 -16.17 10.04
N GLN A 67 7.90 -15.61 9.14
CA GLN A 67 8.05 -14.16 9.08
C GLN A 67 6.88 -13.53 8.32
N ALA A 68 5.78 -13.30 9.05
CA ALA A 68 4.52 -12.82 8.47
C ALA A 68 4.62 -11.44 7.79
N MET A 69 5.67 -10.65 8.09
CA MET A 69 5.97 -9.37 7.46
C MET A 69 6.66 -9.49 6.10
N LEU A 70 7.15 -10.66 5.74
CA LEU A 70 7.77 -10.93 4.44
C LEU A 70 6.82 -11.73 3.55
N SER A 71 6.96 -11.56 2.23
CA SER A 71 6.29 -12.44 1.27
C SER A 71 6.88 -13.85 1.33
N LEU A 72 6.13 -14.84 0.82
CA LEU A 72 6.59 -16.24 0.80
C LEU A 72 7.90 -16.37 0.01
N GLN A 73 7.98 -15.74 -1.17
CA GLN A 73 9.20 -15.72 -1.97
C GLN A 73 10.39 -15.21 -1.14
N LYS A 74 10.24 -14.10 -0.42
CA LYS A 74 11.29 -13.55 0.46
C LYS A 74 11.61 -14.46 1.65
N ASN A 75 10.62 -15.13 2.24
CA ASN A 75 10.87 -16.11 3.29
C ASN A 75 11.74 -17.28 2.82
N VAL A 76 11.61 -17.66 1.53
CA VAL A 76 12.37 -18.76 0.93
C VAL A 76 13.76 -18.32 0.47
N THR A 77 13.91 -17.08 -0.02
CA THR A 77 15.15 -16.63 -0.70
C THR A 77 16.03 -15.70 0.15
N ASP A 78 15.50 -15.10 1.20
CA ASP A 78 16.17 -14.00 1.91
C ASP A 78 16.85 -14.48 3.21
N ASN A 79 18.13 -14.09 3.38
CA ASN A 79 18.96 -14.40 4.54
C ASN A 79 19.18 -13.20 5.47
N GLN A 80 18.19 -12.32 5.63
CA GLN A 80 18.33 -11.12 6.46
C GLN A 80 18.57 -11.43 7.95
N SER A 81 19.31 -10.55 8.62
CA SER A 81 19.52 -10.60 10.06
C SER A 81 18.22 -10.41 10.85
N VAL A 82 18.20 -10.87 12.10
CA VAL A 82 17.03 -10.75 12.99
C VAL A 82 16.68 -9.28 13.26
N GLU A 83 17.68 -8.41 13.38
CA GLU A 83 17.52 -6.98 13.59
C GLU A 83 16.83 -6.31 12.40
N ALA A 84 17.29 -6.59 11.17
CA ALA A 84 16.73 -6.06 9.93
C ALA A 84 15.23 -6.42 9.74
N ARG A 85 14.79 -7.54 10.31
CA ARG A 85 13.38 -7.96 10.24
C ARG A 85 12.43 -7.01 10.95
N TYR A 86 12.85 -6.45 12.10
CA TYR A 86 12.01 -5.51 12.85
C TYR A 86 11.96 -4.12 12.19
N GLU A 87 12.94 -3.77 11.38
CA GLU A 87 12.94 -2.52 10.60
C GLU A 87 11.98 -2.55 9.42
N ASN A 88 11.50 -3.75 9.04
CA ASN A 88 10.54 -3.91 7.96
C ASN A 88 9.30 -3.03 8.14
N MET A 89 8.87 -2.41 7.05
CA MET A 89 7.78 -1.44 7.02
C MET A 89 6.42 -2.02 7.48
N PHE A 90 6.26 -3.33 7.53
CA PHE A 90 5.04 -4.00 7.96
C PHE A 90 5.02 -4.41 9.43
N VAL A 91 6.09 -4.15 10.19
CA VAL A 91 6.17 -4.42 11.63
C VAL A 91 5.66 -3.24 12.44
N TRP A 92 4.40 -3.28 12.86
CA TRP A 92 3.74 -2.15 13.50
C TRP A 92 4.17 -1.89 14.94
N ASN A 93 4.64 -2.91 15.65
CA ASN A 93 5.13 -2.78 17.03
C ASN A 93 6.65 -2.58 17.12
N GLU A 94 7.31 -2.19 16.04
CA GLU A 94 8.74 -1.95 16.01
C GLU A 94 9.18 -0.98 17.10
N PHE A 95 8.58 0.23 17.12
CA PHE A 95 8.86 1.26 18.11
C PHE A 95 8.61 0.79 19.55
N LEU A 96 7.48 0.16 19.81
CA LEU A 96 7.09 -0.27 21.16
C LEU A 96 7.96 -1.43 21.73
N THR A 97 8.66 -2.15 20.87
CA THR A 97 9.51 -3.29 21.26
C THR A 97 11.01 -2.98 21.18
N ARG A 98 11.39 -1.84 20.62
CA ARG A 98 12.78 -1.45 20.37
C ARG A 98 13.64 -1.51 21.64
N GLU A 99 13.22 -0.84 22.69
CA GLU A 99 13.95 -0.81 23.96
C GLU A 99 14.08 -2.20 24.60
N VAL A 100 13.03 -3.02 24.52
CA VAL A 100 13.07 -4.40 25.05
C VAL A 100 14.06 -5.25 24.26
N ARG A 101 14.09 -5.11 22.93
CA ARG A 101 15.03 -5.87 22.07
C ARG A 101 16.47 -5.42 22.31
N ASN A 102 16.72 -4.11 22.41
CA ASN A 102 18.04 -3.55 22.65
C ASN A 102 18.59 -3.98 24.01
N SER A 103 17.74 -3.96 25.05
CA SER A 103 18.14 -4.30 26.42
C SER A 103 18.35 -5.81 26.63
N LEU A 104 17.45 -6.64 26.11
CA LEU A 104 17.51 -8.08 26.35
C LEU A 104 18.35 -8.84 25.32
N LYS A 105 18.67 -8.23 24.18
CA LYS A 105 19.33 -8.86 23.02
C LYS A 105 18.69 -10.21 22.64
N ASN A 106 17.41 -10.39 22.96
CA ASN A 106 16.65 -11.62 22.80
C ASN A 106 15.25 -11.30 22.28
N THR A 107 14.88 -11.88 21.16
CA THR A 107 13.59 -11.67 20.50
C THR A 107 12.49 -12.64 20.95
N ARG A 108 12.76 -13.55 21.90
CA ARG A 108 11.74 -14.52 22.38
C ARG A 108 10.56 -13.85 23.08
N TRP A 109 10.77 -12.66 23.67
CA TRP A 109 9.76 -11.88 24.38
C TRP A 109 9.02 -10.88 23.50
N THR A 110 9.50 -10.71 22.28
CA THR A 110 8.89 -9.82 21.30
C THR A 110 8.58 -10.59 20.04
N VAL A 111 7.43 -10.29 19.42
CA VAL A 111 7.00 -10.90 18.16
C VAL A 111 6.58 -9.79 17.23
N PRO A 112 7.03 -9.75 15.96
CA PRO A 112 6.57 -8.77 14.98
C PRO A 112 5.06 -8.88 14.78
N LEU A 113 4.34 -7.76 14.98
CA LEU A 113 2.91 -7.65 14.71
C LEU A 113 2.70 -7.01 13.34
N VAL A 114 1.98 -7.69 12.48
CA VAL A 114 1.54 -7.19 11.19
C VAL A 114 0.11 -6.70 11.30
N TYR A 115 -0.18 -5.52 10.74
CA TYR A 115 -1.51 -4.94 10.67
C TYR A 115 -2.03 -4.97 9.24
N GLY A 116 -3.26 -5.45 9.05
CA GLY A 116 -3.88 -5.50 7.74
C GLY A 116 -4.99 -6.53 7.64
N PHE A 117 -4.77 -7.64 6.93
CA PHE A 117 -5.77 -8.68 6.74
C PHE A 117 -5.12 -10.05 6.59
N PHE A 118 -5.76 -11.07 7.13
CA PHE A 118 -5.39 -12.47 6.92
C PHE A 118 -6.65 -13.33 6.84
N LYS A 119 -6.80 -14.06 5.75
CA LYS A 119 -7.85 -15.08 5.62
C LYS A 119 -7.33 -16.28 4.82
N GLN A 120 -7.64 -17.46 5.31
CA GLN A 120 -7.33 -18.73 4.65
C GLN A 120 -8.61 -19.51 4.42
N ILE A 121 -8.75 -20.07 3.24
CA ILE A 121 -9.81 -21.01 2.89
C ILE A 121 -9.21 -22.28 2.32
N LYS A 122 -9.99 -23.34 2.36
CA LYS A 122 -9.69 -24.63 1.74
C LYS A 122 -10.56 -24.76 0.48
N LEU A 123 -9.91 -25.04 -0.62
CA LEU A 123 -10.54 -25.32 -1.90
C LEU A 123 -10.38 -26.82 -2.18
N THR A 124 -11.44 -27.49 -2.59
CA THR A 124 -11.36 -28.89 -3.03
C THR A 124 -11.55 -28.93 -4.54
N LEU A 125 -10.49 -29.26 -5.27
CA LEU A 125 -10.41 -29.24 -6.72
C LEU A 125 -9.96 -30.61 -7.22
N THR A 126 -10.69 -31.22 -8.12
CA THR A 126 -10.33 -32.53 -8.71
C THR A 126 -9.98 -33.60 -7.67
N GLY A 127 -10.61 -33.53 -6.48
CA GLY A 127 -10.31 -34.44 -5.35
C GLY A 127 -9.05 -34.10 -4.54
N ARG A 128 -8.37 -33.00 -4.84
CA ARG A 128 -7.22 -32.46 -4.09
C ARG A 128 -7.64 -31.30 -3.22
N ASP A 129 -7.06 -31.19 -2.05
CA ASP A 129 -7.30 -30.14 -1.06
C ASP A 129 -6.21 -29.09 -1.12
N VAL A 130 -6.56 -27.92 -1.63
CA VAL A 130 -5.64 -26.79 -1.78
C VAL A 130 -6.00 -25.70 -0.78
N LYS A 131 -5.02 -25.13 -0.13
CA LYS A 131 -5.18 -23.96 0.76
C LYS A 131 -4.89 -22.69 -0.01
N LEU A 132 -5.87 -21.80 -0.04
CA LEU A 132 -5.73 -20.44 -0.55
C LEU A 132 -5.68 -19.48 0.64
N THR A 133 -4.62 -18.69 0.72
CA THR A 133 -4.42 -17.68 1.77
C THR A 133 -4.27 -16.31 1.13
N LEU A 134 -5.06 -15.35 1.58
CA LEU A 134 -4.93 -13.95 1.20
C LEU A 134 -4.47 -13.13 2.40
N ILE A 135 -3.36 -12.41 2.22
CA ILE A 135 -2.74 -11.57 3.24
C ILE A 135 -2.68 -10.15 2.70
N ALA A 136 -3.07 -9.18 3.51
CA ALA A 136 -2.75 -7.78 3.24
C ALA A 136 -1.90 -7.23 4.39
N ARG A 137 -0.76 -6.59 4.06
CA ARG A 137 0.19 -5.98 4.99
C ARG A 137 0.18 -4.48 4.80
N ARG A 138 -0.25 -3.74 5.81
CA ARG A 138 -0.27 -2.28 5.78
C ARG A 138 1.06 -1.72 6.27
N SER A 139 1.64 -0.81 5.50
CA SER A 139 2.83 -0.07 5.90
C SER A 139 2.59 0.77 7.16
N ARG A 140 3.57 0.77 8.08
CA ARG A 140 3.63 1.70 9.22
C ARG A 140 4.13 3.09 8.83
N HIS A 141 4.84 3.19 7.71
CA HIS A 141 5.34 4.46 7.21
C HIS A 141 4.20 5.27 6.59
N TYR A 142 4.16 6.55 6.90
CA TYR A 142 3.11 7.47 6.49
C TYR A 142 1.68 6.95 6.74
N ALA A 143 1.54 6.11 7.78
CA ALA A 143 0.28 5.51 8.17
C ALA A 143 -0.69 6.53 8.76
N GLY A 144 -1.97 6.37 8.46
CA GLY A 144 -3.00 7.27 9.01
C GLY A 144 -4.36 7.07 8.42
N THR A 145 -5.21 8.08 8.62
CA THR A 145 -6.60 8.11 8.16
C THR A 145 -6.73 8.84 6.83
N ARG A 146 -7.85 8.64 6.17
CA ARG A 146 -8.09 8.99 4.78
C ARG A 146 -7.74 10.43 4.39
N TYR A 147 -8.15 11.43 5.18
CA TYR A 147 -7.92 12.82 4.82
C TYR A 147 -6.69 13.44 5.50
N LEU A 148 -6.19 12.83 6.56
CA LEU A 148 -5.01 13.31 7.27
C LEU A 148 -3.70 12.76 6.67
N ARG A 149 -3.81 11.70 5.87
CA ARG A 149 -2.69 11.14 5.10
C ARG A 149 -3.11 10.90 3.66
N ARG A 150 -2.56 11.69 2.75
CA ARG A 150 -2.75 11.65 1.30
C ARG A 150 -1.41 11.80 0.60
N GLY A 151 -1.33 11.26 -0.61
CA GLY A 151 -0.16 11.46 -1.44
C GLY A 151 1.09 10.79 -0.88
N VAL A 152 2.21 11.47 -1.03
CA VAL A 152 3.55 11.05 -0.64
C VAL A 152 4.14 12.03 0.38
N ASN A 153 5.05 11.55 1.23
CA ASN A 153 5.90 12.39 2.06
C ASN A 153 7.28 12.63 1.42
N GLU A 154 8.13 13.44 2.06
CA GLU A 154 9.47 13.78 1.56
C GLU A 154 10.38 12.55 1.38
N ASN A 155 10.15 11.47 2.13
CA ASN A 155 10.93 10.23 2.07
C ASN A 155 10.38 9.22 1.05
N GLY A 156 9.52 9.62 0.12
CA GLY A 156 8.93 8.72 -0.88
C GLY A 156 7.87 7.74 -0.33
N ARG A 157 7.45 7.88 0.95
CA ARG A 157 6.45 6.98 1.53
C ARG A 157 5.05 7.49 1.21
N VAL A 158 4.18 6.60 0.71
CA VAL A 158 2.82 6.96 0.32
C VAL A 158 1.79 6.58 1.38
N ALA A 159 0.71 7.35 1.42
CA ALA A 159 -0.42 7.03 2.28
C ALA A 159 -1.15 5.77 1.79
N ASN A 160 -1.76 5.03 2.72
CA ASN A 160 -2.52 3.81 2.44
C ASN A 160 -1.72 2.77 1.63
N ASP A 161 -0.41 2.66 1.89
CA ASP A 161 0.47 1.70 1.27
C ASP A 161 0.21 0.30 1.84
N VAL A 162 -0.20 -0.63 0.97
CA VAL A 162 -0.57 -2.00 1.35
C VAL A 162 -0.05 -2.99 0.30
N GLU A 163 0.69 -3.98 0.80
CA GLU A 163 1.07 -5.17 0.03
C GLU A 163 -0.03 -6.22 0.19
N THR A 164 -0.48 -6.80 -0.91
CA THR A 164 -1.43 -7.92 -0.93
C THR A 164 -0.72 -9.14 -1.51
N GLU A 165 -0.70 -10.25 -0.76
CA GLU A 165 -0.11 -11.52 -1.18
C GLU A 165 -1.17 -12.61 -1.21
N GLN A 166 -1.20 -13.36 -2.29
CA GLN A 166 -2.04 -14.53 -2.50
C GLN A 166 -1.13 -15.77 -2.51
N ILE A 167 -1.30 -16.67 -1.55
CA ILE A 167 -0.50 -17.89 -1.38
C ILE A 167 -1.40 -19.10 -1.64
N VAL A 168 -0.90 -20.02 -2.45
CA VAL A 168 -1.56 -21.29 -2.76
C VAL A 168 -0.60 -22.43 -2.48
N PHE A 169 -1.05 -23.43 -1.73
CA PHE A 169 -0.29 -24.64 -1.46
C PHE A 169 -1.20 -25.82 -1.12
N GLU A 170 -0.69 -27.01 -1.27
CA GLU A 170 -1.38 -28.25 -0.95
C GLU A 170 -0.70 -28.94 0.24
N ASP A 171 -1.49 -29.50 1.16
CA ASP A 171 -0.91 -30.35 2.22
C ASP A 171 -0.56 -31.71 1.62
N VAL A 172 0.73 -32.00 1.55
CA VAL A 172 1.22 -33.28 1.01
C VAL A 172 1.54 -34.30 2.12
N PRO A 173 1.42 -35.60 1.83
CA PRO A 173 1.87 -36.63 2.78
C PRO A 173 3.37 -36.49 3.12
N LYS A 174 3.77 -37.01 4.29
CA LYS A 174 5.19 -37.00 4.69
C LYS A 174 6.05 -37.72 3.66
N GLY A 175 7.18 -37.11 3.32
CA GLY A 175 8.14 -37.67 2.37
C GLY A 175 7.95 -37.21 0.91
N PHE A 176 6.91 -36.44 0.62
CA PHE A 176 6.71 -35.84 -0.71
C PHE A 176 7.14 -34.36 -0.73
N PRO A 177 7.59 -33.84 -1.87
CA PRO A 177 7.86 -32.43 -2.04
C PRO A 177 6.58 -31.58 -1.83
N LEU A 178 6.72 -30.44 -1.19
CA LEU A 178 5.62 -29.50 -0.96
C LEU A 178 5.59 -28.45 -2.07
N PRO A 179 4.60 -28.48 -3.00
CA PRO A 179 4.44 -27.42 -3.99
C PRO A 179 3.81 -26.20 -3.34
N ILE A 180 4.44 -25.05 -3.52
CA ILE A 180 3.99 -23.77 -2.99
C ILE A 180 4.07 -22.69 -4.07
N SER A 181 3.10 -21.80 -4.08
CA SER A 181 3.08 -20.65 -4.99
C SER A 181 2.58 -19.41 -4.28
N SER A 182 3.13 -18.26 -4.64
CA SER A 182 2.62 -16.96 -4.20
C SER A 182 2.76 -15.89 -5.27
N VAL A 183 1.91 -14.88 -5.15
CA VAL A 183 1.97 -13.66 -5.96
C VAL A 183 1.70 -12.46 -5.09
N VAL A 184 2.44 -11.39 -5.37
CA VAL A 184 2.35 -10.12 -4.65
C VAL A 184 1.87 -9.02 -5.60
N GLN A 185 0.95 -8.19 -5.12
CA GLN A 185 0.53 -6.94 -5.74
C GLN A 185 0.42 -5.84 -4.68
N ILE A 186 0.50 -4.58 -5.08
CA ILE A 186 0.50 -3.47 -4.13
C ILE A 186 -0.55 -2.43 -4.47
N ARG A 187 -1.00 -1.70 -3.46
CA ARG A 187 -1.84 -0.50 -3.59
C ARG A 187 -1.28 0.63 -2.74
N GLY A 188 -1.52 1.87 -3.15
CA GLY A 188 -1.10 3.03 -2.38
C GLY A 188 -1.58 4.33 -3.02
N SER A 189 -1.58 5.41 -2.27
CA SER A 189 -1.96 6.73 -2.76
C SER A 189 -1.10 7.15 -3.96
N ILE A 190 -1.62 8.03 -4.78
CA ILE A 190 -0.85 8.62 -5.89
C ILE A 190 0.36 9.34 -5.29
N PRO A 191 1.60 9.03 -5.71
CA PRO A 191 2.81 9.50 -5.07
C PRO A 191 3.18 10.94 -5.47
N LEU A 192 2.26 11.87 -5.26
CA LEU A 192 2.42 13.32 -5.43
C LEU A 192 2.15 14.01 -4.10
N PHE A 193 2.62 15.24 -3.92
CA PHE A 193 2.27 16.07 -2.78
C PHE A 193 0.88 16.67 -2.96
N TRP A 194 -0.13 16.01 -2.40
CA TRP A 194 -1.51 16.46 -2.48
C TRP A 194 -2.28 16.21 -1.19
N SER A 195 -3.33 16.99 -0.97
CA SER A 195 -4.18 16.93 0.21
C SER A 195 -5.65 17.14 -0.14
N GLN A 196 -6.50 16.86 0.82
CA GLN A 196 -7.92 17.20 0.82
C GLN A 196 -8.26 17.74 2.21
N GLU A 197 -8.76 18.97 2.28
CA GLU A 197 -9.15 19.57 3.56
C GLU A 197 -10.59 19.18 3.88
N THR A 198 -10.79 18.52 5.01
CA THR A 198 -12.13 18.17 5.48
C THR A 198 -12.83 19.39 6.04
N SER A 199 -14.05 19.63 5.58
CA SER A 199 -14.97 20.60 6.18
C SER A 199 -16.22 19.89 6.65
N ARG A 200 -16.78 20.35 7.77
CA ARG A 200 -18.07 19.86 8.27
C ARG A 200 -19.24 20.14 7.31
N PHE A 201 -19.02 20.97 6.30
CA PHE A 201 -20.03 21.40 5.33
C PHE A 201 -19.88 20.71 3.95
N TYR A 202 -18.72 20.14 3.64
CA TYR A 202 -18.46 19.57 2.33
C TYR A 202 -18.16 18.07 2.38
N ILE A 203 -19.09 17.27 1.85
CA ILE A 203 -18.94 15.80 1.79
C ILE A 203 -17.80 15.37 0.87
N LYS A 204 -17.49 16.19 -0.14
CA LYS A 204 -16.45 15.91 -1.12
C LYS A 204 -15.48 17.09 -1.18
N PRO A 205 -14.44 17.13 -0.34
CA PRO A 205 -13.46 18.20 -0.36
C PRO A 205 -12.67 18.23 -1.67
N ASP A 206 -12.23 19.42 -2.05
CA ASP A 206 -11.42 19.60 -3.24
C ASP A 206 -10.03 19.01 -3.06
N ILE A 207 -9.39 18.68 -4.18
CA ILE A 207 -8.03 18.17 -4.21
C ILE A 207 -7.10 19.38 -4.37
N ILE A 208 -6.10 19.46 -3.51
CA ILE A 208 -5.11 20.53 -3.50
C ILE A 208 -3.74 19.90 -3.77
N LEU A 209 -3.06 20.30 -4.83
CA LEU A 209 -1.65 20.01 -5.03
C LEU A 209 -0.84 20.93 -4.12
N SER A 210 -0.22 20.38 -3.10
CA SER A 210 0.32 21.15 -1.98
C SER A 210 1.71 21.73 -2.26
N LYS A 211 2.52 21.07 -3.09
CA LYS A 211 3.90 21.45 -3.40
C LYS A 211 4.19 21.04 -4.85
N LYS A 212 4.73 21.98 -5.61
CA LYS A 212 5.23 21.67 -6.95
C LYS A 212 6.66 21.17 -6.84
N ASP A 213 6.85 19.87 -6.96
CA ASP A 213 8.17 19.24 -7.04
C ASP A 213 8.58 19.19 -8.52
N ARG A 214 9.50 20.08 -8.92
CA ARG A 214 9.94 20.19 -10.33
C ARG A 214 10.59 18.92 -10.88
N ASN A 215 11.24 18.14 -10.01
CA ASN A 215 11.98 16.95 -10.39
C ASN A 215 11.26 15.65 -9.96
N TYR A 216 10.09 15.76 -9.34
CA TYR A 216 9.35 14.62 -8.79
C TYR A 216 10.18 13.70 -7.91
N GLU A 217 11.05 14.28 -7.06
CA GLU A 217 12.01 13.56 -6.24
C GLU A 217 11.34 12.56 -5.30
N ALA A 218 10.30 12.99 -4.58
CA ALA A 218 9.56 12.09 -3.69
C ALA A 218 8.84 10.96 -4.45
N THR A 219 8.35 11.24 -5.67
CA THR A 219 7.76 10.22 -6.54
C THR A 219 8.82 9.23 -7.02
N ARG A 220 10.01 9.71 -7.37
CA ARG A 220 11.14 8.88 -7.78
C ARG A 220 11.59 7.96 -6.65
N LEU A 221 11.82 8.51 -5.46
CA LEU A 221 12.16 7.73 -4.25
C LEU A 221 11.12 6.63 -3.96
N HIS A 222 9.83 6.92 -4.18
CA HIS A 222 8.78 5.91 -4.02
C HIS A 222 8.97 4.74 -4.98
N PHE A 223 9.21 4.99 -6.26
CA PHE A 223 9.35 3.93 -7.24
C PHE A 223 10.71 3.22 -7.15
N GLU A 224 11.77 3.87 -6.70
CA GLU A 224 13.03 3.24 -6.34
C GLU A 224 12.83 2.22 -5.21
N ASP A 225 12.17 2.61 -4.12
CA ASP A 225 11.82 1.68 -3.02
C ASP A 225 10.94 0.50 -3.49
N VAL A 226 10.00 0.75 -4.41
CA VAL A 226 9.18 -0.33 -5.00
C VAL A 226 10.04 -1.26 -5.84
N GLY A 227 10.95 -0.72 -6.65
CA GLY A 227 11.89 -1.50 -7.47
C GLY A 227 12.85 -2.34 -6.63
N GLU A 228 13.38 -1.80 -5.54
CA GLU A 228 14.23 -2.53 -4.60
C GLU A 228 13.49 -3.69 -3.92
N ARG A 229 12.19 -3.50 -3.63
CA ARG A 229 11.39 -4.53 -2.96
C ARG A 229 10.93 -5.65 -3.87
N TYR A 230 10.58 -5.35 -5.11
CA TYR A 230 9.89 -6.29 -6.01
C TYR A 230 10.61 -6.51 -7.34
N GLY A 231 11.61 -5.72 -7.68
CA GLY A 231 12.26 -5.75 -9.00
C GLY A 231 11.44 -5.04 -10.07
N ASN A 232 11.77 -5.29 -11.32
CA ASN A 232 11.12 -4.75 -12.51
C ASN A 232 10.48 -5.87 -13.33
N PRO A 233 9.43 -5.57 -14.11
CA PRO A 233 8.82 -4.26 -14.37
C PRO A 233 7.88 -3.79 -13.25
N ILE A 234 7.78 -2.48 -13.04
CA ILE A 234 6.74 -1.87 -12.22
C ILE A 234 5.62 -1.42 -13.14
N ILE A 235 4.44 -2.03 -12.97
CA ILE A 235 3.25 -1.73 -13.76
C ILE A 235 2.28 -0.94 -12.91
N ILE A 236 1.97 0.28 -13.32
CA ILE A 236 1.09 1.19 -12.59
C ILE A 236 -0.29 1.15 -13.25
N LEU A 237 -1.30 0.65 -12.53
CA LEU A 237 -2.69 0.70 -12.96
C LEU A 237 -3.42 1.84 -12.25
N ASN A 238 -3.64 2.94 -12.97
CA ASN A 238 -4.26 4.14 -12.45
C ASN A 238 -5.76 4.18 -12.80
N LEU A 239 -6.63 4.10 -11.77
CA LEU A 239 -8.08 3.98 -11.90
C LEU A 239 -8.83 5.28 -11.56
N ILE A 240 -8.18 6.43 -11.64
CA ILE A 240 -8.83 7.72 -11.37
C ILE A 240 -9.67 8.19 -12.56
N LYS A 241 -10.59 9.12 -12.28
CA LYS A 241 -11.52 9.62 -13.30
C LYS A 241 -10.81 10.54 -14.30
N THR A 242 -11.23 10.43 -15.56
CA THR A 242 -10.77 11.32 -16.66
C THR A 242 -11.65 12.52 -16.83
N ARG A 243 -12.98 12.37 -16.71
CA ARG A 243 -13.96 13.44 -16.90
C ARG A 243 -14.82 13.62 -15.65
N GLU A 244 -14.91 14.84 -15.19
CA GLU A 244 -15.71 15.28 -14.06
C GLU A 244 -16.34 16.63 -14.37
N LYS A 245 -17.55 16.90 -13.82
CA LYS A 245 -18.20 18.23 -13.94
C LYS A 245 -17.35 19.33 -13.32
N LYS A 246 -16.66 19.04 -12.22
CA LYS A 246 -15.65 19.89 -11.57
C LYS A 246 -14.34 19.10 -11.54
N PRO A 247 -13.27 19.56 -12.23
CA PRO A 247 -12.00 18.85 -12.25
C PRO A 247 -11.43 18.66 -10.85
N ARG A 248 -11.22 17.43 -10.44
CA ARG A 248 -10.61 17.03 -9.17
C ARG A 248 -9.61 15.91 -9.39
N GLU A 249 -10.09 14.69 -9.69
CA GLU A 249 -9.23 13.56 -9.96
C GLU A 249 -8.44 13.77 -11.28
N ALA A 250 -9.02 14.47 -12.27
CA ALA A 250 -8.37 14.74 -13.55
C ALA A 250 -7.05 15.53 -13.40
N ILE A 251 -6.98 16.48 -12.45
CA ILE A 251 -5.75 17.23 -12.16
C ILE A 251 -4.65 16.30 -11.66
N LEU A 252 -4.98 15.39 -10.73
CA LEU A 252 -4.02 14.40 -10.24
C LEU A 252 -3.56 13.43 -11.34
N ARG A 253 -4.45 13.08 -12.28
CA ARG A 253 -4.11 12.22 -13.41
C ARG A 253 -3.03 12.85 -14.27
N ALA A 254 -3.26 14.09 -14.70
CA ALA A 254 -2.34 14.83 -15.57
C ALA A 254 -0.97 14.98 -14.89
N GLU A 255 -0.95 15.42 -13.64
CA GLU A 255 0.30 15.62 -12.90
C GLU A 255 1.04 14.29 -12.66
N PHE A 256 0.31 13.21 -12.35
CA PHE A 256 0.93 11.89 -12.16
C PHE A 256 1.51 11.32 -13.46
N ALA A 257 0.80 11.45 -14.58
CA ALA A 257 1.30 11.07 -15.90
C ALA A 257 2.56 11.85 -16.26
N ASN A 258 2.59 13.16 -15.98
CA ASN A 258 3.77 14.00 -16.19
C ASN A 258 4.95 13.55 -15.31
N ALA A 259 4.72 13.24 -14.04
CA ALA A 259 5.75 12.71 -13.14
C ALA A 259 6.39 11.43 -13.71
N ILE A 260 5.57 10.47 -14.14
CA ILE A 260 6.09 9.23 -14.73
C ILE A 260 6.88 9.49 -16.01
N ARG A 261 6.41 10.42 -16.88
CA ARG A 261 7.14 10.79 -18.10
C ARG A 261 8.52 11.38 -17.78
N VAL A 262 8.59 12.27 -16.78
CA VAL A 262 9.87 12.88 -16.35
C VAL A 262 10.81 11.83 -15.78
N ILE A 263 10.32 10.96 -14.90
CA ILE A 263 11.12 9.89 -14.28
C ILE A 263 11.64 8.91 -15.36
N ASN A 264 10.79 8.50 -16.29
CA ASN A 264 11.17 7.56 -17.34
C ASN A 264 12.27 8.10 -18.29
N LYS A 265 12.45 9.43 -18.40
CA LYS A 265 13.55 10.01 -19.20
C LYS A 265 14.93 9.67 -18.63
N SER A 266 15.03 9.44 -17.32
CA SER A 266 16.28 9.10 -16.63
C SER A 266 16.51 7.60 -16.46
N LEU A 267 15.51 6.76 -16.74
CA LEU A 267 15.57 5.31 -16.57
C LEU A 267 15.95 4.61 -17.89
N SER A 268 16.71 3.51 -17.77
CA SER A 268 16.95 2.58 -18.89
C SER A 268 15.62 1.96 -19.33
N GLU A 269 15.56 1.48 -20.57
CA GLU A 269 14.33 0.95 -21.17
C GLU A 269 13.71 -0.19 -20.35
N ASP A 270 14.51 -1.10 -19.83
CA ASP A 270 14.09 -2.24 -19.02
C ASP A 270 13.53 -1.82 -17.65
N ASN A 271 13.96 -0.68 -17.13
CA ASN A 271 13.56 -0.17 -15.81
C ASN A 271 12.45 0.88 -15.88
N ARG A 272 11.97 1.22 -17.08
CA ARG A 272 10.91 2.21 -17.24
C ARG A 272 9.62 1.76 -16.57
N LEU A 273 9.00 2.71 -15.88
CA LEU A 273 7.69 2.54 -15.27
C LEU A 273 6.63 2.42 -16.36
N ARG A 274 5.84 1.35 -16.33
CA ARG A 274 4.74 1.14 -17.28
C ARG A 274 3.46 1.73 -16.71
N PHE A 275 2.89 2.72 -17.37
CA PHE A 275 1.73 3.45 -16.88
C PHE A 275 0.48 3.10 -17.68
N LEU A 276 -0.44 2.38 -17.05
CA LEU A 276 -1.75 2.02 -17.60
C LEU A 276 -2.81 2.89 -16.94
N HIS A 277 -3.61 3.57 -17.75
CA HIS A 277 -4.70 4.39 -17.24
C HIS A 277 -6.04 3.92 -17.74
N TRP A 278 -7.00 3.79 -16.82
CA TRP A 278 -8.37 3.40 -17.15
C TRP A 278 -9.39 4.01 -16.19
N ASP A 279 -10.33 4.80 -16.73
CA ASP A 279 -11.46 5.34 -15.96
C ASP A 279 -12.58 4.31 -15.80
N LEU A 280 -12.51 3.56 -14.71
CA LEU A 280 -13.47 2.51 -14.38
C LEU A 280 -14.92 3.03 -14.28
N ASN A 281 -15.13 4.32 -13.96
CA ASN A 281 -16.48 4.87 -13.81
C ASN A 281 -17.19 5.10 -15.17
N ARG A 282 -16.46 5.30 -16.26
CA ARG A 282 -17.04 5.44 -17.60
C ARG A 282 -17.62 4.13 -18.14
N HIS A 283 -17.06 3.02 -17.68
CA HIS A 283 -17.35 1.68 -18.20
C HIS A 283 -18.18 0.80 -17.25
N SER A 284 -18.72 1.38 -16.17
CA SER A 284 -19.45 0.67 -15.10
C SER A 284 -20.88 0.23 -15.47
N GLY A 285 -21.22 0.08 -16.75
CA GLY A 285 -22.56 -0.28 -17.20
C GLY A 285 -22.98 -1.70 -16.77
N LYS A 286 -22.08 -2.68 -16.88
CA LYS A 286 -22.30 -4.06 -16.39
C LYS A 286 -21.04 -4.56 -15.70
N ALA A 287 -21.19 -5.16 -14.52
CA ALA A 287 -20.08 -5.69 -13.73
C ALA A 287 -19.24 -6.72 -14.48
N THR A 288 -19.88 -7.59 -15.27
CA THR A 288 -19.19 -8.60 -16.07
C THR A 288 -18.22 -7.98 -17.08
N ASN A 289 -18.63 -6.92 -17.78
CA ASN A 289 -17.77 -6.25 -18.76
C ASN A 289 -16.56 -5.60 -18.08
N VAL A 290 -16.78 -4.97 -16.91
CA VAL A 290 -15.69 -4.37 -16.12
C VAL A 290 -14.67 -5.42 -15.70
N LEU A 291 -15.13 -6.56 -15.18
CA LEU A 291 -14.26 -7.64 -14.72
C LEU A 291 -13.52 -8.31 -15.88
N SER A 292 -14.19 -8.51 -17.02
CA SER A 292 -13.55 -9.05 -18.23
C SER A 292 -12.44 -8.15 -18.75
N LEU A 293 -12.66 -6.83 -18.80
CA LEU A 293 -11.64 -5.86 -19.22
C LEU A 293 -10.47 -5.78 -18.23
N LEU A 294 -10.77 -5.78 -16.93
CA LEU A 294 -9.73 -5.87 -15.90
C LEU A 294 -8.96 -7.18 -16.00
N GLY A 295 -9.61 -8.27 -16.38
CA GLY A 295 -8.97 -9.56 -16.63
C GLY A 295 -7.91 -9.48 -17.73
N LYS A 296 -8.19 -8.80 -18.85
CA LYS A 296 -7.19 -8.58 -19.92
C LYS A 296 -5.96 -7.80 -19.41
N VAL A 297 -6.19 -6.72 -18.66
CA VAL A 297 -5.10 -5.95 -18.03
C VAL A 297 -4.32 -6.80 -17.02
N ALA A 298 -5.03 -7.61 -16.26
CA ALA A 298 -4.44 -8.54 -15.29
C ALA A 298 -3.55 -9.58 -15.99
N THR A 299 -4.03 -10.19 -17.08
CA THR A 299 -3.25 -11.16 -17.87
C THR A 299 -1.98 -10.51 -18.44
N TYR A 300 -2.09 -9.30 -18.98
CA TYR A 300 -0.92 -8.55 -19.44
C TYR A 300 0.10 -8.35 -18.31
N ALA A 301 -0.36 -7.93 -17.13
CA ALA A 301 0.53 -7.72 -15.99
C ALA A 301 1.15 -9.03 -15.48
N ALA A 302 0.36 -10.09 -15.35
CA ALA A 302 0.78 -11.40 -14.88
C ALA A 302 1.87 -12.01 -15.77
N ASN A 303 1.69 -11.93 -17.10
CA ASN A 303 2.70 -12.40 -18.05
C ASN A 303 4.04 -11.67 -17.95
N LEU A 304 4.03 -10.42 -17.49
CA LEU A 304 5.24 -9.61 -17.34
C LEU A 304 5.92 -9.79 -15.99
N THR A 305 5.14 -9.98 -14.93
CA THR A 305 5.68 -10.08 -13.56
C THR A 305 5.96 -11.52 -13.16
N GLY A 306 5.29 -12.48 -13.78
CA GLY A 306 5.38 -13.88 -13.40
C GLY A 306 4.82 -14.18 -12.02
N VAL A 307 4.91 -15.43 -11.63
CA VAL A 307 4.44 -15.94 -10.33
C VAL A 307 5.57 -16.70 -9.63
N PHE A 308 5.64 -16.58 -8.31
CA PHE A 308 6.53 -17.41 -7.53
C PHE A 308 5.95 -18.81 -7.39
N PHE A 309 6.73 -19.81 -7.76
CA PHE A 309 6.45 -21.22 -7.54
C PHE A 309 7.74 -21.95 -7.19
N CYS A 310 7.67 -22.85 -6.21
CA CYS A 310 8.73 -23.81 -5.97
C CYS A 310 8.18 -25.09 -5.31
N GLU A 311 8.94 -26.15 -5.42
CA GLU A 311 8.73 -27.40 -4.68
C GLU A 311 9.78 -27.51 -3.59
N VAL A 312 9.33 -27.49 -2.33
CA VAL A 312 10.21 -27.62 -1.18
C VAL A 312 10.53 -29.11 -0.95
N SER A 313 11.81 -29.43 -0.98
CA SER A 313 12.27 -30.81 -0.76
C SER A 313 11.83 -31.32 0.63
N PRO A 314 11.46 -32.62 0.77
CA PRO A 314 11.06 -33.24 2.04
C PRO A 314 12.11 -33.10 3.15
N ARG A 315 13.38 -32.95 2.80
CA ARG A 315 14.49 -32.76 3.76
C ARG A 315 14.38 -31.47 4.57
N PHE A 316 13.72 -30.45 4.00
CA PHE A 316 13.45 -29.17 4.65
C PHE A 316 12.08 -29.10 5.32
N LEU A 317 11.38 -30.24 5.43
CA LEU A 317 10.11 -30.34 6.15
C LEU A 317 10.35 -30.97 7.53
N ASP A 318 10.12 -30.18 8.58
CA ASP A 318 10.16 -30.66 9.97
C ASP A 318 8.74 -30.72 10.52
N ASN A 319 8.28 -31.94 10.84
CA ASN A 319 6.91 -32.17 11.33
C ASN A 319 5.80 -31.53 10.49
N GLY A 320 6.01 -31.44 9.15
CA GLY A 320 5.06 -30.81 8.21
C GLY A 320 5.20 -29.30 8.11
N SER A 321 6.20 -28.70 8.72
CA SER A 321 6.53 -27.27 8.58
C SER A 321 7.81 -27.10 7.77
N VAL A 322 7.82 -26.13 6.84
CA VAL A 322 9.00 -25.79 6.03
C VAL A 322 10.07 -25.12 6.90
N ARG A 323 11.29 -25.61 6.87
CA ARG A 323 12.42 -24.88 7.48
C ARG A 323 12.88 -23.79 6.54
N PHE A 324 12.47 -22.56 6.79
CA PHE A 324 12.99 -21.41 6.05
C PHE A 324 14.40 -21.07 6.53
N PRO A 325 15.29 -20.53 5.66
CA PRO A 325 16.68 -20.19 5.99
C PRO A 325 16.83 -19.33 7.25
N ASN A 326 15.80 -18.58 7.57
CA ASN A 326 15.76 -17.58 8.63
C ASN A 326 14.95 -18.01 9.88
N THR A 327 14.67 -19.28 10.08
CA THR A 327 13.93 -19.74 11.27
C THR A 327 14.80 -19.58 12.52
N VAL A 328 14.26 -18.97 13.56
CA VAL A 328 14.98 -18.77 14.84
C VAL A 328 15.37 -20.13 15.43
N GLY A 329 16.67 -20.41 15.53
CA GLY A 329 17.21 -21.65 16.11
C GLY A 329 17.70 -22.69 15.10
N SER A 330 17.67 -22.41 13.79
CA SER A 330 18.42 -23.22 12.83
C SER A 330 19.88 -22.76 12.81
N GLU A 331 20.81 -23.69 13.01
CA GLU A 331 22.20 -23.45 12.66
C GLU A 331 22.26 -23.05 11.19
N CYS A 332 23.07 -22.04 10.86
CA CYS A 332 23.25 -21.61 9.46
C CYS A 332 23.55 -22.83 8.60
N PRO A 333 22.80 -23.07 7.51
CA PRO A 333 23.14 -24.13 6.59
C PRO A 333 24.59 -23.92 6.13
N SER A 334 25.40 -24.97 6.21
CA SER A 334 26.75 -24.97 5.68
C SER A 334 26.68 -24.72 4.18
N LYS A 335 27.71 -24.11 3.61
CA LYS A 335 27.79 -23.81 2.15
C LYS A 335 27.67 -25.05 1.25
N GLU A 336 27.57 -26.23 1.84
CA GLU A 336 27.47 -27.53 1.18
C GLU A 336 26.07 -28.15 1.24
N ASP A 337 25.08 -27.45 1.88
CA ASP A 337 23.71 -27.97 1.92
C ASP A 337 23.04 -27.87 0.55
N PRO A 338 22.37 -28.96 0.09
CA PRO A 338 21.68 -28.96 -1.18
C PRO A 338 20.60 -27.89 -1.21
N GLU A 339 20.44 -27.24 -2.36
CA GLU A 339 19.45 -26.19 -2.59
C GLU A 339 18.06 -26.62 -2.08
N MET A 340 17.47 -25.78 -1.23
CA MET A 340 16.12 -26.00 -0.68
C MET A 340 15.05 -26.05 -1.79
N ILE A 341 15.34 -25.38 -2.90
CA ILE A 341 14.44 -25.13 -4.01
C ILE A 341 14.83 -26.03 -5.20
N ASN A 342 13.82 -26.68 -5.80
CA ASN A 342 14.02 -27.47 -7.02
C ASN A 342 14.39 -26.57 -8.21
N THR A 343 15.05 -27.16 -9.20
CA THR A 343 15.44 -26.52 -10.48
C THR A 343 14.26 -25.97 -11.31
N ARG A 344 13.02 -26.32 -10.97
CA ARG A 344 11.78 -25.84 -11.60
C ARG A 344 11.19 -24.58 -10.96
N ALA A 345 11.89 -23.94 -10.02
CA ALA A 345 11.38 -22.74 -9.38
C ALA A 345 11.23 -21.58 -10.37
N THR A 346 10.10 -20.88 -10.27
CA THR A 346 9.86 -19.61 -10.94
C THR A 346 9.79 -18.51 -9.89
N PHE A 347 10.18 -17.29 -10.27
CA PHE A 347 10.21 -16.14 -9.38
C PHE A 347 9.35 -15.03 -9.95
N GLN A 348 8.58 -14.40 -9.10
CA GLN A 348 7.96 -13.13 -9.47
C GLN A 348 9.03 -12.05 -9.52
N THR A 349 9.11 -11.36 -10.66
CA THR A 349 9.99 -10.21 -10.90
C THR A 349 9.13 -9.02 -11.29
N GLY A 350 9.16 -7.96 -10.49
CA GLY A 350 8.28 -6.83 -10.70
C GLY A 350 6.94 -6.95 -9.97
N VAL A 351 6.09 -5.94 -10.16
CA VAL A 351 4.84 -5.84 -9.39
C VAL A 351 3.77 -5.01 -10.09
N LEU A 352 2.49 -5.41 -9.96
CA LEU A 352 1.35 -4.57 -10.29
C LEU A 352 1.02 -3.64 -9.11
N ARG A 353 1.10 -2.32 -9.36
CA ARG A 353 0.72 -1.26 -8.43
C ARG A 353 -0.57 -0.60 -8.85
N THR A 354 -1.64 -0.83 -8.11
CA THR A 354 -2.96 -0.26 -8.42
C THR A 354 -3.27 0.94 -7.53
N ASN A 355 -3.72 2.04 -8.12
CA ASN A 355 -4.18 3.21 -7.37
C ASN A 355 -5.49 3.78 -7.91
N CYS A 356 -6.25 4.39 -7.02
CA CYS A 356 -7.33 5.34 -7.31
C CYS A 356 -7.24 6.48 -6.30
N ILE A 357 -8.26 7.34 -6.17
CA ILE A 357 -8.19 8.47 -5.25
C ILE A 357 -8.01 8.04 -3.78
N ASP A 358 -8.72 7.02 -3.34
CA ASP A 358 -8.65 6.49 -1.96
C ASP A 358 -7.93 5.15 -1.85
N CYS A 359 -7.68 4.48 -2.96
CA CYS A 359 -7.15 3.13 -3.04
C CYS A 359 -7.96 2.12 -2.21
N LEU A 360 -9.29 2.22 -2.26
CA LEU A 360 -10.23 1.37 -1.55
C LEU A 360 -11.10 0.57 -2.54
N ASP A 361 -12.25 1.13 -2.93
CA ASP A 361 -13.29 0.41 -3.65
C ASP A 361 -12.85 -0.03 -5.07
N ARG A 362 -12.52 0.91 -5.96
CA ARG A 362 -12.05 0.63 -7.34
C ARG A 362 -10.80 -0.24 -7.36
N THR A 363 -9.86 0.06 -6.49
CA THR A 363 -8.61 -0.68 -6.36
C THR A 363 -8.85 -2.12 -5.93
N ASN A 364 -9.81 -2.37 -5.04
CA ASN A 364 -10.11 -3.72 -4.58
C ASN A 364 -10.66 -4.61 -5.70
N VAL A 365 -11.50 -4.06 -6.58
CA VAL A 365 -12.01 -4.76 -7.76
C VAL A 365 -10.90 -5.13 -8.74
N ALA A 366 -9.98 -4.19 -8.99
CA ALA A 366 -8.84 -4.46 -9.86
C ALA A 366 -7.88 -5.50 -9.25
N GLN A 367 -7.66 -5.45 -7.94
CA GLN A 367 -6.83 -6.45 -7.26
C GLN A 367 -7.47 -7.85 -7.27
N TYR A 368 -8.79 -7.93 -7.18
CA TYR A 368 -9.50 -9.20 -7.37
C TYR A 368 -9.30 -9.75 -8.78
N ALA A 369 -9.46 -8.92 -9.81
CA ALA A 369 -9.29 -9.36 -11.20
C ALA A 369 -7.87 -9.88 -11.46
N TYR A 370 -6.84 -9.20 -10.93
CA TYR A 370 -5.46 -9.68 -10.98
C TYR A 370 -5.29 -10.99 -10.21
N GLY A 371 -5.80 -11.07 -8.98
CA GLY A 371 -5.74 -12.28 -8.17
C GLY A 371 -6.45 -13.49 -8.80
N LEU A 372 -7.51 -13.26 -9.58
CA LEU A 372 -8.21 -14.35 -10.29
C LEU A 372 -7.36 -14.93 -11.44
N VAL A 373 -6.74 -14.06 -12.21
CA VAL A 373 -5.80 -14.49 -13.27
C VAL A 373 -4.62 -15.25 -12.66
N GLU A 374 -4.02 -14.68 -11.63
CA GLU A 374 -2.89 -15.30 -10.93
C GLU A 374 -3.26 -16.63 -10.26
N LEU A 375 -4.50 -16.79 -9.77
CA LEU A 375 -4.97 -18.07 -9.24
C LEU A 375 -4.93 -19.16 -10.31
N GLY A 376 -5.28 -18.84 -11.54
CA GLY A 376 -5.14 -19.75 -12.67
C GLY A 376 -3.69 -20.18 -12.89
N PHE A 377 -2.76 -19.24 -12.96
CA PHE A 377 -1.32 -19.54 -13.09
C PHE A 377 -0.79 -20.35 -11.91
N GLN A 378 -1.17 -20.01 -10.68
CA GLN A 378 -0.77 -20.72 -9.47
C GLN A 378 -1.27 -22.19 -9.47
N LEU A 379 -2.55 -22.40 -9.75
CA LEU A 379 -3.15 -23.75 -9.79
C LEU A 379 -2.57 -24.62 -10.91
N ARG A 380 -2.25 -24.01 -12.06
CA ARG A 380 -1.53 -24.71 -13.13
C ARG A 380 -0.12 -25.08 -12.70
N ALA A 381 0.64 -24.16 -12.09
CA ALA A 381 1.98 -24.43 -11.59
C ALA A 381 1.99 -25.57 -10.56
N LEU A 382 0.96 -25.67 -9.71
CA LEU A 382 0.78 -26.78 -8.77
C LEU A 382 0.32 -28.08 -9.44
N GLY A 383 0.02 -28.08 -10.74
CA GLY A 383 -0.55 -29.22 -11.47
C GLY A 383 -1.94 -29.64 -10.99
N VAL A 384 -2.75 -28.66 -10.53
CA VAL A 384 -4.15 -28.87 -10.08
C VAL A 384 -5.13 -28.62 -11.22
N LEU A 385 -4.83 -27.64 -12.09
CA LEU A 385 -5.59 -27.32 -13.30
C LEU A 385 -4.68 -27.38 -14.52
N ASP A 386 -5.24 -27.80 -15.65
CA ASP A 386 -4.53 -27.80 -16.94
C ASP A 386 -4.58 -26.43 -17.63
N SER A 387 -5.62 -25.62 -17.33
CA SER A 387 -5.83 -24.29 -17.90
C SER A 387 -5.38 -23.19 -16.94
N GLU A 388 -4.74 -22.15 -17.49
CA GLU A 388 -4.39 -20.92 -16.76
C GLU A 388 -5.60 -19.99 -16.56
N SER A 389 -6.68 -20.19 -17.34
CA SER A 389 -7.85 -19.32 -17.30
C SER A 389 -8.94 -19.91 -16.40
N ILE A 390 -9.40 -19.09 -15.45
CA ILE A 390 -10.56 -19.38 -14.62
C ILE A 390 -11.70 -18.47 -15.06
N ASP A 391 -12.80 -19.08 -15.51
CA ASP A 391 -14.00 -18.33 -15.90
C ASP A 391 -14.60 -17.60 -14.68
N LEU A 392 -15.16 -16.40 -14.93
CA LEU A 392 -15.86 -15.64 -13.89
C LEU A 392 -17.08 -16.38 -13.30
N ASP A 393 -17.69 -17.30 -14.06
CA ASP A 393 -18.80 -18.13 -13.60
C ASP A 393 -18.37 -19.39 -12.84
N ASN A 394 -17.06 -19.63 -12.74
CA ASN A 394 -16.52 -20.73 -11.96
C ASN A 394 -16.71 -20.47 -10.45
N PRO A 395 -17.13 -21.48 -9.65
CA PRO A 395 -17.23 -21.36 -8.19
C PRO A 395 -15.97 -20.83 -7.51
N LEU A 396 -14.78 -21.14 -8.05
CA LEU A 396 -13.52 -20.61 -7.56
C LEU A 396 -13.42 -19.08 -7.64
N ALA A 397 -13.94 -18.50 -8.73
CA ALA A 397 -13.99 -17.05 -8.91
C ALA A 397 -14.89 -16.40 -7.85
N GLU A 398 -15.99 -17.05 -7.48
CA GLU A 398 -16.89 -16.56 -6.42
C GLU A 398 -16.26 -16.67 -5.04
N ASP A 399 -15.62 -17.80 -4.70
CA ASP A 399 -14.91 -17.99 -3.44
C ASP A 399 -13.80 -16.94 -3.27
N LEU A 400 -13.00 -16.72 -4.33
CA LEU A 400 -11.96 -15.71 -4.35
C LEU A 400 -12.55 -14.29 -4.21
N MET A 401 -13.66 -13.99 -4.90
CA MET A 401 -14.37 -12.71 -4.80
C MET A 401 -14.78 -12.42 -3.36
N GLY A 402 -15.33 -13.40 -2.66
CA GLY A 402 -15.75 -13.27 -1.27
C GLY A 402 -14.60 -12.97 -0.31
N ILE A 403 -13.40 -13.48 -0.59
CA ILE A 403 -12.21 -13.17 0.22
C ILE A 403 -11.71 -11.75 -0.06
N TYR A 404 -11.62 -11.36 -1.35
CA TYR A 404 -11.22 -10.01 -1.73
C TYR A 404 -12.22 -8.95 -1.25
N GLU A 405 -13.51 -9.25 -1.26
CA GLU A 405 -14.56 -8.38 -0.69
C GLU A 405 -14.33 -8.17 0.82
N THR A 406 -14.11 -9.25 1.57
CA THR A 406 -13.82 -9.19 3.02
C THR A 406 -12.53 -8.40 3.30
N MET A 407 -11.49 -8.59 2.49
CA MET A 407 -10.24 -7.81 2.58
C MET A 407 -10.49 -6.33 2.30
N GLY A 408 -11.24 -6.03 1.23
CA GLY A 408 -11.59 -4.66 0.87
C GLY A 408 -12.35 -3.93 1.96
N ASP A 409 -13.32 -4.58 2.59
CA ASP A 409 -14.07 -4.05 3.73
C ASP A 409 -13.17 -3.76 4.91
N THR A 410 -12.27 -4.68 5.24
CA THR A 410 -11.29 -4.53 6.33
C THR A 410 -10.36 -3.35 6.08
N LEU A 411 -9.75 -3.26 4.90
CA LEU A 411 -8.83 -2.18 4.56
C LEU A 411 -9.53 -0.82 4.48
N ALA A 412 -10.80 -0.80 4.03
CA ALA A 412 -11.60 0.41 4.00
C ALA A 412 -11.96 0.91 5.40
N LEU A 413 -12.31 0.02 6.33
CA LEU A 413 -12.52 0.35 7.74
C LEU A 413 -11.27 0.93 8.40
N GLN A 414 -10.09 0.38 8.08
CA GLN A 414 -8.81 0.82 8.64
C GLN A 414 -8.46 2.25 8.23
N TYR A 415 -8.66 2.60 6.95
CA TYR A 415 -8.25 3.88 6.39
C TYR A 415 -9.40 4.88 6.23
N GLY A 416 -10.56 4.43 5.77
CA GLY A 416 -11.72 5.27 5.44
C GLY A 416 -12.82 5.30 6.50
N GLY A 417 -12.76 4.44 7.53
CA GLY A 417 -13.69 4.43 8.64
C GLY A 417 -15.06 3.77 8.37
N SER A 418 -15.29 3.23 7.17
CA SER A 418 -16.46 2.39 6.85
C SER A 418 -16.04 1.21 5.97
N PRO A 419 -16.84 0.14 5.84
CA PRO A 419 -16.62 -0.90 4.85
C PRO A 419 -16.51 -0.34 3.42
N ALA A 420 -15.97 -1.11 2.51
CA ALA A 420 -15.87 -0.75 1.11
C ALA A 420 -17.25 -0.67 0.42
N HIS A 421 -17.32 0.08 -0.68
CA HIS A 421 -18.48 0.07 -1.58
C HIS A 421 -18.30 -1.07 -2.58
N ASN A 422 -19.10 -2.13 -2.44
CA ASN A 422 -18.96 -3.37 -3.20
C ASN A 422 -19.94 -3.46 -4.39
N LYS A 423 -20.29 -2.32 -5.01
CA LYS A 423 -21.27 -2.25 -6.10
C LYS A 423 -21.02 -3.29 -7.19
N ILE A 424 -19.78 -3.39 -7.70
CA ILE A 424 -19.44 -4.29 -8.81
C ILE A 424 -19.60 -5.76 -8.40
N PHE A 425 -19.20 -6.13 -7.20
CA PHE A 425 -19.35 -7.48 -6.67
C PHE A 425 -20.84 -7.84 -6.43
N CYS A 426 -21.61 -6.92 -5.83
CA CYS A 426 -23.05 -7.10 -5.64
C CYS A 426 -23.82 -7.17 -6.97
N ASP A 427 -23.43 -6.34 -7.97
CA ASP A 427 -24.04 -6.36 -9.30
C ASP A 427 -23.73 -7.69 -10.03
N ARG A 428 -22.51 -8.19 -9.91
CA ARG A 428 -22.11 -9.48 -10.48
C ARG A 428 -22.94 -10.66 -9.93
N ARG A 429 -23.27 -10.62 -8.63
CA ARG A 429 -24.12 -11.62 -7.97
C ARG A 429 -25.62 -11.42 -8.17
N GLY A 430 -26.05 -10.39 -8.90
CA GLY A 430 -27.46 -10.01 -9.01
C GLY A 430 -28.08 -9.50 -7.70
N GLN A 431 -27.25 -9.08 -6.73
CA GLN A 431 -27.65 -8.62 -5.41
C GLN A 431 -27.80 -7.11 -5.31
N TRP A 432 -27.64 -6.36 -6.40
CA TRP A 432 -27.75 -4.90 -6.42
C TRP A 432 -29.23 -4.46 -6.39
N LYS A 433 -29.88 -4.68 -5.24
CA LYS A 433 -31.29 -4.37 -4.98
C LYS A 433 -31.42 -3.11 -4.11
N ALA A 434 -32.64 -2.59 -3.94
CA ALA A 434 -32.92 -1.39 -3.16
C ALA A 434 -32.37 -1.47 -1.71
N ALA A 435 -32.48 -2.64 -1.06
CA ALA A 435 -31.91 -2.86 0.28
C ALA A 435 -30.39 -2.69 0.31
N THR A 436 -29.68 -3.23 -0.69
CA THR A 436 -28.22 -3.09 -0.83
C THR A 436 -27.83 -1.63 -1.10
N GLN A 437 -28.59 -0.92 -1.93
CA GLN A 437 -28.37 0.51 -2.19
C GLN A 437 -28.54 1.35 -0.92
N SER A 438 -29.53 1.03 -0.08
CA SER A 438 -29.74 1.69 1.21
C SER A 438 -28.57 1.44 2.17
N GLN A 439 -28.05 0.23 2.22
CA GLN A 439 -26.84 -0.09 3.01
C GLN A 439 -25.61 0.68 2.52
N GLU A 440 -25.42 0.80 1.22
CA GLU A 440 -24.33 1.59 0.64
C GLU A 440 -24.45 3.08 0.97
N PHE A 441 -25.67 3.61 1.03
CA PHE A 441 -25.92 4.97 1.50
C PHE A 441 -25.53 5.13 2.97
N LEU A 442 -25.90 4.19 3.84
CA LEU A 442 -25.51 4.21 5.26
C LEU A 442 -23.99 4.10 5.43
N ARG A 443 -23.31 3.28 4.63
CA ARG A 443 -21.82 3.21 4.59
C ARG A 443 -21.22 4.58 4.24
N THR A 444 -21.82 5.31 3.29
CA THR A 444 -21.38 6.66 2.91
C THR A 444 -21.53 7.63 4.08
N LEU A 445 -22.67 7.62 4.80
CA LEU A 445 -22.88 8.45 5.98
C LEU A 445 -21.92 8.10 7.12
N GLN A 446 -21.71 6.81 7.38
CA GLN A 446 -20.75 6.34 8.38
C GLN A 446 -19.34 6.80 8.05
N ARG A 447 -18.94 6.67 6.76
CA ARG A 447 -17.63 7.14 6.28
C ARG A 447 -17.45 8.64 6.49
N TYR A 448 -18.49 9.41 6.17
CA TYR A 448 -18.49 10.86 6.38
C TYR A 448 -18.34 11.21 7.86
N TYR A 449 -19.17 10.61 8.73
CA TYR A 449 -19.12 10.85 10.17
C TYR A 449 -17.73 10.54 10.77
N ASN A 450 -17.19 9.35 10.46
CA ASN A 450 -15.89 8.96 10.97
C ASN A 450 -14.78 9.90 10.51
N ASN A 451 -14.79 10.30 9.23
CA ASN A 451 -13.77 11.20 8.69
C ASN A 451 -13.86 12.63 9.26
N ALA A 452 -15.08 13.09 9.60
CA ALA A 452 -15.27 14.44 10.14
C ALA A 452 -14.97 14.55 11.64
N TYR A 453 -15.23 13.48 12.42
CA TYR A 453 -15.24 13.56 13.88
C TYR A 453 -14.24 12.61 14.57
N MET A 454 -13.94 11.44 13.99
CA MET A 454 -13.14 10.41 14.65
C MET A 454 -11.70 10.31 14.14
N ASP A 455 -11.43 10.79 12.93
CA ASP A 455 -10.14 10.58 12.27
C ASP A 455 -8.97 11.28 12.97
N ALA A 456 -9.19 12.45 13.59
CA ALA A 456 -8.14 13.16 14.30
C ALA A 456 -7.63 12.36 15.51
N GLU A 457 -8.54 11.88 16.37
CA GLU A 457 -8.19 11.08 17.56
C GLU A 457 -7.52 9.75 17.13
N LYS A 458 -8.03 9.12 16.07
CA LYS A 458 -7.45 7.90 15.51
C LYS A 458 -6.04 8.13 14.97
N GLN A 459 -5.81 9.26 14.31
CA GLN A 459 -4.47 9.64 13.82
C GLN A 459 -3.50 9.87 14.97
N ASP A 460 -3.93 10.56 16.02
CA ASP A 460 -3.12 10.80 17.21
C ASP A 460 -2.73 9.48 17.90
N ALA A 461 -3.66 8.53 17.96
CA ALA A 461 -3.39 7.19 18.48
C ALA A 461 -2.37 6.43 17.62
N ILE A 462 -2.46 6.52 16.29
CA ILE A 462 -1.50 5.92 15.35
C ILE A 462 -0.12 6.56 15.52
N ASN A 463 -0.05 7.89 15.58
CA ASN A 463 1.22 8.61 15.75
C ASN A 463 1.93 8.22 17.05
N LEU A 464 1.18 8.07 18.13
CA LEU A 464 1.73 7.63 19.41
C LEU A 464 2.18 6.17 19.38
N PHE A 465 1.39 5.27 18.79
CA PHE A 465 1.67 3.84 18.71
C PHE A 465 2.92 3.53 17.87
N LEU A 466 3.09 4.25 16.77
CA LEU A 466 4.21 4.08 15.84
C LEU A 466 5.48 4.88 16.25
N GLY A 467 5.39 5.71 17.31
CA GLY A 467 6.51 6.54 17.77
C GLY A 467 6.77 7.79 16.94
N HIS A 468 5.84 8.15 16.04
CA HIS A 468 5.91 9.40 15.27
C HIS A 468 5.76 10.63 16.18
N PHE A 469 5.16 10.46 17.34
CA PHE A 469 5.12 11.42 18.41
C PHE A 469 5.53 10.76 19.73
N GLN A 470 6.45 11.41 20.47
CA GLN A 470 6.89 10.96 21.78
C GLN A 470 6.64 12.09 22.78
N PRO A 471 5.83 11.86 23.83
CA PRO A 471 5.64 12.85 24.89
C PRO A 471 6.95 13.22 25.55
N GLN A 472 7.23 14.51 25.71
CA GLN A 472 8.41 15.03 26.39
C GLN A 472 7.99 16.10 27.40
N ASP A 473 8.63 16.11 28.60
CA ASP A 473 8.37 17.12 29.62
C ASP A 473 8.75 18.51 29.08
N GLY A 474 7.87 19.48 29.31
CA GLY A 474 8.05 20.85 28.85
C GLY A 474 7.75 21.13 27.38
N LYS A 475 7.39 20.11 26.58
CA LYS A 475 6.92 20.30 25.21
C LYS A 475 5.40 20.24 25.12
N PRO A 476 4.79 20.89 24.09
CA PRO A 476 3.34 20.85 23.90
C PRO A 476 2.83 19.42 23.77
N ALA A 477 1.68 19.15 24.34
CA ALA A 477 1.02 17.87 24.20
C ALA A 477 0.47 17.69 22.77
N LEU A 478 0.31 16.42 22.33
CA LEU A 478 -0.13 16.08 20.97
C LEU A 478 -1.44 16.78 20.56
N TRP A 479 -2.38 16.92 21.49
CA TRP A 479 -3.65 17.61 21.26
C TRP A 479 -3.56 19.13 21.26
N GLU A 480 -2.50 19.73 21.81
CA GLU A 480 -2.21 21.17 21.75
C GLU A 480 -1.66 21.56 20.38
N LEU A 481 -0.82 20.71 19.80
CA LEU A 481 -0.32 20.87 18.42
C LEU A 481 -1.44 20.86 17.36
N ASN A 482 -2.62 20.37 17.73
CA ASN A 482 -3.79 20.32 16.85
C ASN A 482 -4.70 21.54 16.96
N SER A 483 -4.45 22.46 17.91
CA SER A 483 -5.35 23.60 18.18
C SER A 483 -5.10 24.82 17.29
N ASP A 484 -3.91 24.98 16.74
CA ASP A 484 -3.59 26.10 15.84
C ASP A 484 -4.04 25.79 14.40
N ASP A 485 -5.11 26.47 13.97
CA ASP A 485 -5.81 26.17 12.72
C ASP A 485 -5.00 26.44 11.44
N ASN A 486 -3.93 27.21 11.49
CA ASN A 486 -3.15 27.62 10.31
C ASN A 486 -1.99 26.67 9.95
N ASP A 487 -1.46 25.86 10.87
CA ASP A 487 -0.30 24.98 10.64
C ASP A 487 -0.65 23.47 10.64
N ARG A 488 -1.92 23.14 10.73
CA ARG A 488 -2.40 21.74 10.85
C ARG A 488 -1.89 20.78 9.78
N SER A 489 -1.70 21.25 8.56
CA SER A 489 -1.30 20.37 7.45
C SER A 489 0.20 20.07 7.47
N PHE A 490 1.03 21.05 7.86
CA PHE A 490 2.48 20.91 7.88
C PHE A 490 2.98 20.09 9.08
N LEU A 491 2.52 20.40 10.29
CA LEU A 491 2.88 19.67 11.51
C LEU A 491 2.43 18.20 11.47
N LYS A 492 1.24 17.93 10.92
CA LYS A 492 0.75 16.54 10.77
C LYS A 492 1.54 15.73 9.75
N ARG A 493 2.12 16.37 8.74
CA ARG A 493 3.04 15.72 7.79
C ARG A 493 4.39 15.47 8.44
N SER A 494 4.96 16.46 9.13
CA SER A 494 6.25 16.38 9.83
C SER A 494 6.26 15.28 10.89
N LEU A 495 5.17 15.09 11.65
CA LEU A 495 5.07 14.02 12.65
C LEU A 495 5.22 12.59 12.08
N SER A 496 4.92 12.39 10.80
CA SER A 496 5.05 11.06 10.18
C SER A 496 6.46 10.70 9.75
N ASP A 497 7.36 11.68 9.70
CA ASP A 497 8.73 11.47 9.21
C ASP A 497 9.71 11.04 10.31
N GLY A 498 9.25 10.98 11.57
CA GLY A 498 10.09 10.54 12.71
C GLY A 498 11.20 11.53 13.11
N ASN A 499 11.33 12.66 12.40
CA ASN A 499 12.48 13.57 12.52
C ASN A 499 12.27 14.75 13.48
N LEU A 500 11.19 14.79 14.26
CA LEU A 500 10.96 15.89 15.20
C LEU A 500 11.94 15.94 16.39
N CYS A 501 12.78 14.91 16.55
CA CYS A 501 13.80 14.90 17.60
C CYS A 501 15.16 15.47 17.18
N GLU A 502 15.44 15.66 15.88
CA GLU A 502 16.78 16.03 15.42
C GLU A 502 16.92 17.40 14.74
N SER A 503 15.83 18.09 14.41
CA SER A 503 15.91 19.37 13.69
C SER A 503 15.33 20.54 14.47
N VAL A 504 15.92 20.86 15.62
CA VAL A 504 15.97 22.25 16.12
C VAL A 504 17.32 22.81 15.65
N PRO A 505 17.37 23.77 14.74
CA PRO A 505 18.64 24.36 14.35
C PRO A 505 19.27 25.04 15.59
N HIS A 506 20.47 24.60 15.94
CA HIS A 506 21.35 25.23 16.95
C HIS A 506 21.89 26.58 16.43
N SER A 507 21.05 27.50 16.00
CA SER A 507 21.48 28.81 15.56
C SER A 507 20.50 29.89 15.98
N LEU A 508 20.36 30.11 17.29
CA LEU A 508 19.89 31.36 17.89
C LEU A 508 20.12 31.28 19.41
N MET A 509 21.37 31.06 19.80
CA MET A 509 21.87 31.44 21.10
C MET A 509 23.24 32.06 20.89
N SER A 510 23.27 33.35 20.61
CA SER A 510 24.42 34.21 20.85
C SER A 510 23.92 35.49 21.46
N GLU A 511 24.30 35.62 22.74
CA GLU A 511 24.64 36.85 23.43
C GLU A 511 23.64 38.01 23.41
N ALA A 512 22.99 38.25 24.55
CA ALA A 512 22.68 39.58 24.99
C ALA A 512 23.03 39.71 26.47
N ASP A 513 24.09 40.44 26.68
CA ASP A 513 24.63 40.88 27.93
C ASP A 513 23.70 41.89 28.64
N SER A 514 23.83 41.90 29.95
CA SER A 514 23.22 42.74 30.99
C SER A 514 22.94 44.19 30.65
N SER A 515 21.77 44.70 31.04
CA SER A 515 21.66 45.85 31.98
C SER A 515 20.17 46.21 32.22
N VAL A 516 19.77 46.22 33.48
CA VAL A 516 18.56 46.86 34.03
C VAL A 516 18.84 48.38 34.17
N PRO A 517 17.89 49.34 34.07
CA PRO A 517 17.03 49.64 35.21
C PRO A 517 15.57 50.07 34.92
N ASP A 518 14.82 50.00 36.01
CA ASP A 518 13.51 50.51 36.37
C ASP A 518 12.95 51.74 35.64
N SER A 519 11.63 51.70 35.30
CA SER A 519 10.66 52.65 35.89
C SER A 519 9.23 52.43 35.35
N VAL A 520 8.31 52.58 36.27
CA VAL A 520 6.85 52.50 36.22
C VAL A 520 6.25 53.62 35.34
N SER A 521 5.18 53.30 34.57
CA SER A 521 3.91 54.07 34.58
C SER A 521 2.82 53.50 33.71
N GLU A 522 1.64 53.46 34.29
CA GLU A 522 0.34 53.16 33.67
C GLU A 522 -0.03 54.13 32.55
N SER A 523 -0.72 53.64 31.54
CA SER A 523 -2.01 54.17 31.01
C SER A 523 -2.47 53.45 29.75
N THR A 524 -3.71 52.98 29.78
CA THR A 524 -4.56 52.58 28.68
C THR A 524 -5.29 53.81 28.11
N PRO A 525 -6.11 53.69 27.04
CA PRO A 525 -5.97 53.02 25.74
C PRO A 525 -6.26 54.00 24.58
N GLU A 526 -5.89 53.70 23.36
CA GLU A 526 -6.68 54.12 22.19
C GLU A 526 -6.43 53.25 20.96
N ILE A 527 -7.53 53.01 20.27
CA ILE A 527 -7.70 52.27 19.06
C ILE A 527 -7.11 53.06 17.87
N SER A 528 -6.23 52.47 17.10
CA SER A 528 -6.04 52.88 15.71
C SER A 528 -5.43 51.76 14.87
N SER A 529 -6.22 51.39 13.91
CA SER A 529 -6.03 50.79 12.60
C SER A 529 -4.63 50.38 12.10
N CYS A 530 -4.60 49.19 11.52
CA CYS A 530 -3.87 48.74 10.34
C CYS A 530 -2.34 48.71 10.40
N GLU A 531 -1.80 47.50 10.43
CA GLU A 531 -1.01 47.02 9.30
C GLU A 531 -0.74 45.51 9.52
N THR A 532 -1.18 44.71 8.57
CA THR A 532 -0.96 43.28 8.54
C THR A 532 0.46 42.96 8.14
N PRO A 533 1.14 42.00 8.80
CA PRO A 533 2.40 41.47 8.31
C PRO A 533 2.14 40.63 7.07
N LEU A 534 2.98 40.77 6.08
CA LEU A 534 3.04 40.10 4.81
C LEU A 534 2.79 38.57 4.94
N SER A 535 1.60 38.16 4.58
CA SER A 535 1.32 36.76 4.33
C SER A 535 2.01 36.34 3.05
N TYR A 536 2.82 35.29 3.10
CA TYR A 536 3.28 34.59 1.91
C TYR A 536 2.08 34.23 1.03
N PRO A 537 2.15 34.43 -0.29
CA PRO A 537 1.02 34.18 -1.15
C PRO A 537 0.65 32.71 -1.09
N ARG A 538 -0.52 32.39 -0.55
CA ARG A 538 -1.20 31.14 -0.80
C ARG A 538 -1.37 31.05 -2.31
N TYR A 539 -0.74 30.06 -2.93
CA TYR A 539 -1.00 29.72 -4.31
C TYR A 539 -2.40 29.09 -4.39
N ALA A 540 -3.42 29.94 -4.40
CA ALA A 540 -4.71 29.59 -4.94
C ALA A 540 -4.60 29.93 -6.42
N PRO A 541 -4.80 28.99 -7.35
CA PRO A 541 -4.88 29.34 -8.74
C PRO A 541 -6.15 30.16 -8.92
N SER A 542 -6.00 31.47 -9.03
CA SER A 542 -7.04 32.37 -9.51
C SER A 542 -7.14 32.31 -11.04
N MET A 543 -6.72 31.21 -11.64
CA MET A 543 -7.00 30.90 -13.02
C MET A 543 -8.43 30.39 -13.13
N SER A 544 -9.25 31.09 -13.93
CA SER A 544 -10.56 30.58 -14.30
C SER A 544 -10.39 29.18 -14.85
N GLY A 545 -11.29 28.25 -14.48
CA GLY A 545 -11.21 26.85 -14.94
C GLY A 545 -11.16 26.68 -16.46
N ARG A 546 -11.42 27.75 -17.22
CA ARG A 546 -11.27 27.84 -18.68
C ARG A 546 -9.80 27.93 -19.12
N GLN A 547 -8.95 28.67 -18.41
CA GLN A 547 -7.54 28.79 -18.78
C GLN A 547 -6.76 27.50 -18.50
N ILE A 548 -7.07 26.81 -17.40
CA ILE A 548 -6.45 25.51 -17.11
C ILE A 548 -6.91 24.44 -18.12
N LEU A 549 -8.15 24.55 -18.62
CA LEU A 549 -8.66 23.65 -19.66
C LEU A 549 -8.06 23.98 -21.05
N MET A 550 -7.79 25.26 -21.36
CA MET A 550 -7.14 25.63 -22.61
C MET A 550 -5.67 25.18 -22.67
N ASP A 551 -4.94 25.35 -21.56
CA ASP A 551 -3.57 24.85 -21.47
C ASP A 551 -3.49 23.31 -21.50
N LEU A 552 -4.57 22.62 -21.14
CA LEU A 552 -4.68 21.16 -21.23
C LEU A 552 -5.21 20.68 -22.60
N GLU A 553 -6.00 21.52 -23.30
CA GLU A 553 -6.49 21.20 -24.63
C GLU A 553 -5.41 21.46 -25.69
N GLU A 554 -4.53 22.45 -25.52
CA GLU A 554 -3.36 22.65 -26.40
C GLU A 554 -2.28 21.56 -26.22
N ASP A 555 -2.17 20.96 -25.04
CA ASP A 555 -1.28 19.82 -24.82
C ASP A 555 -1.91 18.48 -25.29
N ASP A 556 -3.23 18.38 -25.40
CA ASP A 556 -3.92 17.23 -25.99
C ASP A 556 -3.72 17.14 -27.53
N THR A 557 -3.34 18.23 -28.19
CA THR A 557 -2.97 18.22 -29.62
C THR A 557 -1.52 17.79 -29.88
N VAL A 558 -0.68 17.67 -28.86
CA VAL A 558 0.70 17.14 -28.92
C VAL A 558 0.77 15.62 -28.68
N TRP A 559 -0.34 14.95 -28.65
CA TRP A 559 -0.39 13.49 -28.81
C TRP A 559 -0.28 13.14 -30.32
N ASP A 560 0.71 13.69 -30.98
CA ASP A 560 1.14 13.27 -32.30
C ASP A 560 1.72 11.86 -32.17
N GLU A 561 0.98 10.88 -32.68
CA GLU A 561 1.31 9.45 -32.63
C GLU A 561 2.64 9.11 -33.29
N ASP A 562 3.22 10.02 -34.06
CA ASP A 562 4.46 9.80 -34.83
C ASP A 562 5.76 10.10 -34.04
N ALA A 563 5.69 10.67 -32.84
CA ALA A 563 6.90 11.08 -32.12
C ALA A 563 7.32 10.19 -30.95
N CYS A 564 6.55 9.18 -30.58
CA CYS A 564 6.95 8.33 -29.46
C CYS A 564 6.52 6.87 -29.63
N SER A 565 7.40 6.09 -30.19
CA SER A 565 7.43 4.64 -30.06
C SER A 565 7.67 4.21 -28.58
N CYS A 566 7.04 4.90 -27.63
CA CYS A 566 7.14 4.60 -26.21
C CYS A 566 5.99 3.71 -25.78
N SER A 567 6.12 2.40 -25.94
CA SER A 567 5.23 1.34 -25.47
C SER A 567 4.89 1.37 -23.95
N ASN A 568 5.37 2.37 -23.21
CA ASN A 568 5.25 2.44 -21.75
C ASN A 568 4.04 3.24 -21.25
N PHE A 569 3.31 3.93 -22.14
CA PHE A 569 2.12 4.72 -21.81
C PHE A 569 0.92 4.20 -22.60
N VAL A 570 -0.04 3.57 -21.93
CA VAL A 570 -1.24 3.02 -22.59
C VAL A 570 -2.51 3.57 -21.94
N SER A 571 -3.34 4.26 -22.73
CA SER A 571 -4.72 4.53 -22.35
C SER A 571 -5.57 3.33 -22.77
N LEU A 572 -6.22 2.68 -21.79
CA LEU A 572 -7.01 1.47 -22.02
C LEU A 572 -8.47 1.78 -22.42
N GLU A 573 -8.79 3.01 -22.80
CA GLU A 573 -10.15 3.42 -23.17
C GLU A 573 -10.67 2.71 -24.44
N TRP A 574 -9.78 2.30 -25.33
CA TRP A 574 -10.10 1.53 -26.54
C TRP A 574 -10.62 0.11 -26.28
N LEU A 575 -10.29 -0.49 -25.13
CA LEU A 575 -10.78 -1.84 -24.77
C LEU A 575 -12.30 -1.94 -24.67
N SER A 576 -12.99 -0.80 -24.51
CA SER A 576 -14.45 -0.76 -24.37
C SER A 576 -15.18 -0.43 -25.68
N SER A 577 -14.48 -0.04 -26.75
CA SER A 577 -15.12 0.38 -28.01
C SER A 577 -15.42 -0.76 -28.99
N SER A 578 -15.01 -1.98 -28.72
CA SER A 578 -15.21 -3.15 -29.59
C SER A 578 -16.54 -3.89 -29.42
N GLY A 579 -17.59 -3.22 -28.95
CA GLY A 579 -18.93 -3.79 -28.79
C GLY A 579 -20.04 -2.80 -29.10
N ASN A 580 -20.51 -2.77 -30.33
CA ASN A 580 -21.66 -2.08 -30.93
C ASN A 580 -21.34 -0.78 -31.69
N SER A 581 -21.23 -0.87 -32.99
CA SER A 581 -22.06 -0.11 -33.91
C SER A 581 -21.84 -0.59 -35.35
N TYR A 582 -22.87 -1.11 -35.93
CA TYR A 582 -23.11 -0.96 -37.35
C TYR A 582 -23.58 0.49 -37.52
N ASP A 583 -22.73 1.31 -38.12
CA ASP A 583 -23.17 2.41 -38.99
C ASP A 583 -21.96 2.91 -39.78
N ASP A 584 -22.13 2.86 -41.11
CA ASP A 584 -21.17 3.30 -42.11
C ASP A 584 -20.94 4.82 -42.05
N ASN A 585 -19.67 5.25 -41.95
CA ASN A 585 -19.18 6.38 -42.71
C ASN A 585 -17.64 6.32 -42.88
N PRO A 586 -17.13 6.38 -44.13
CA PRO A 586 -15.71 6.19 -44.38
C PRO A 586 -14.99 7.55 -44.51
N SER A 587 -14.53 8.07 -43.37
CA SER A 587 -13.49 9.11 -43.36
C SER A 587 -12.91 9.28 -41.98
N ASP A 588 -12.11 8.32 -41.56
CA ASP A 588 -11.02 8.49 -40.58
C ASP A 588 -10.23 7.16 -40.55
N ARG A 589 -9.40 7.03 -41.58
CA ARG A 589 -8.38 6.00 -41.61
C ARG A 589 -7.12 6.59 -41.04
N SER A 590 -6.93 6.41 -39.73
CA SER A 590 -5.59 6.22 -39.12
C SER A 590 -5.73 6.06 -37.61
N LEU A 591 -6.24 4.94 -37.17
CA LEU A 591 -6.05 4.38 -35.82
C LEU A 591 -6.48 2.92 -35.89
N ALA A 592 -5.76 2.18 -36.72
CA ALA A 592 -6.02 0.79 -36.94
C ALA A 592 -5.12 -0.07 -36.06
N TYR A 593 -5.81 -0.85 -35.24
CA TYR A 593 -5.49 -2.23 -34.93
C TYR A 593 -4.26 -2.53 -34.06
N LEU A 594 -4.53 -2.57 -32.75
CA LEU A 594 -4.05 -3.72 -31.99
C LEU A 594 -5.29 -4.55 -31.64
N SER A 595 -5.51 -5.64 -32.37
CA SER A 595 -6.55 -6.63 -32.08
C SER A 595 -6.18 -7.39 -30.81
N SER A 596 -7.14 -8.10 -30.20
CA SER A 596 -6.85 -9.00 -29.06
C SER A 596 -5.76 -10.04 -29.38
N ASP A 597 -5.59 -10.33 -30.65
CA ASP A 597 -4.56 -11.24 -31.16
C ASP A 597 -3.19 -10.58 -31.26
N ASP A 598 -3.13 -9.24 -31.45
CA ASP A 598 -1.87 -8.49 -31.48
C ASP A 598 -1.24 -8.38 -30.08
N ILE A 599 -2.05 -8.28 -29.02
CA ILE A 599 -1.53 -8.36 -27.63
C ILE A 599 -0.97 -9.75 -27.34
N ALA A 600 -1.63 -10.81 -27.85
CA ALA A 600 -1.14 -12.18 -27.73
C ALA A 600 0.07 -12.44 -28.64
N ASN A 601 0.17 -11.74 -29.77
CA ASN A 601 1.28 -11.91 -30.73
C ASN A 601 2.53 -11.10 -30.36
N GLU A 602 2.40 -9.95 -29.70
CA GLU A 602 3.59 -9.27 -29.13
C GLU A 602 4.17 -10.02 -27.92
N VAL A 603 3.37 -10.83 -27.22
CA VAL A 603 3.87 -11.77 -26.20
C VAL A 603 4.51 -13.02 -26.84
N LYS A 604 4.33 -13.25 -28.15
CA LYS A 604 5.08 -14.25 -28.93
C LYS A 604 6.40 -13.71 -29.49
N VAL A 605 7.07 -12.82 -28.77
CA VAL A 605 8.48 -12.54 -29.05
C VAL A 605 9.29 -13.77 -28.68
N ASP A 606 9.58 -14.52 -29.71
CA ASP A 606 10.70 -15.44 -29.85
C ASP A 606 11.11 -16.23 -28.59
N THR A 607 10.45 -17.34 -28.38
CA THR A 607 11.13 -18.54 -27.88
C THR A 607 12.15 -18.99 -28.93
N TYR A 608 13.20 -18.21 -29.15
CA TYR A 608 14.43 -18.77 -29.65
C TYR A 608 14.98 -19.65 -28.55
N SER A 609 14.91 -20.94 -28.79
CA SER A 609 15.68 -21.96 -28.11
C SER A 609 17.15 -21.57 -28.15
N LEU A 610 17.62 -20.87 -27.11
CA LEU A 610 19.05 -20.78 -26.84
C LEU A 610 19.48 -22.07 -26.15
N PRO A 611 20.61 -22.66 -26.55
CA PRO A 611 21.09 -23.90 -25.96
C PRO A 611 21.41 -23.67 -24.49
N VAL A 612 21.06 -24.66 -23.70
CA VAL A 612 21.40 -24.74 -22.27
C VAL A 612 22.92 -24.60 -22.13
N SER A 613 23.37 -23.40 -21.79
CA SER A 613 24.69 -23.17 -21.26
C SER A 613 24.54 -22.54 -19.88
N SER A 614 24.97 -23.33 -18.91
CA SER A 614 25.11 -23.06 -17.48
C SER A 614 25.35 -21.59 -17.13
N PHE A 615 24.34 -20.90 -16.58
CA PHE A 615 24.57 -19.69 -15.82
C PHE A 615 25.03 -20.07 -14.41
N ARG A 616 26.33 -19.97 -14.17
CA ARG A 616 26.88 -19.89 -12.82
C ARG A 616 26.50 -18.53 -12.23
N VAL A 617 25.76 -18.54 -11.13
CA VAL A 617 25.58 -17.38 -10.26
C VAL A 617 26.97 -17.03 -9.71
N THR A 618 27.54 -15.92 -10.18
CA THR A 618 28.74 -15.35 -9.58
C THR A 618 28.34 -14.42 -8.45
N ASN A 619 28.80 -14.74 -7.25
CA ASN A 619 28.75 -13.89 -6.07
C ASN A 619 29.30 -12.49 -6.36
N PHE A 620 28.55 -11.46 -6.01
CA PHE A 620 29.08 -10.09 -5.93
C PHE A 620 30.08 -10.01 -4.78
N GLY A 621 31.34 -10.08 -5.11
CA GLY A 621 32.45 -9.76 -4.24
C GLY A 621 32.68 -8.26 -4.24
N VAL A 622 32.73 -7.69 -3.04
CA VAL A 622 33.15 -6.31 -2.79
C VAL A 622 34.62 -6.17 -3.25
N LEU A 623 34.86 -5.34 -4.25
CA LEU A 623 36.21 -4.90 -4.63
C LEU A 623 36.64 -3.75 -3.70
N HIS A 624 37.54 -4.03 -2.76
CA HIS A 624 38.38 -3.01 -2.16
C HIS A 624 39.54 -2.70 -3.15
N ALA A 625 39.52 -1.49 -3.69
CA ALA A 625 40.71 -0.95 -4.36
C ALA A 625 41.68 -0.44 -3.29
N LYS A 626 42.95 -0.82 -3.50
CA LYS A 626 44.12 -0.20 -2.86
C LYS A 626 44.31 1.21 -3.39
#